data_9b2b2f326f3539eaa11e56840a923252
#
_entry.id   9b2b2f326f3539eaa11e56840a923252
#
_cell.length_a   1.000
_cell.length_b   1.000
_cell.length_c   1.000
_cell.angle_alpha   90.00
_cell.angle_beta   90.00
_cell.angle_gamma   90.00
#
_symmetry.space_group_name_H-M   'P 1'
#
loop_
_entity.id
_entity.type
_entity.pdbx_description
1 polymer ?
#
loop_
_entity_poly.entity_id
_entity_poly.type
_entity_poly.pdbx_seq_one_letter_code
_entity_poly.pdbx_strand_id
1 'polypeptide(L)'
;MAFSLKCKPCEYTRISQPYKAGRHRGIDLVNHKLYQKTPIRAAQDGKVVAAKKGAWDWSYGNMVAIYHGNGNYTNYAHLSKICTRVGKTVKAGTIIGYMGNTGNSTGTHLHFEVHLGRKWNRVNPYPYIKNAKMTNTSTSKKPKFVVGKTYTLQENMNVRISYKTSAPLVGVKKWTKDAQKHATKSGLLKKGTKVTCKDSIKYKGSTWIKTPSGWICAVGSTGKVFIK
;
A
#
# COMPACT_ATOMS: atom_id res chain seq x y z
N MET A 1 3.58 8.38 -28.01
CA MET A 1 2.44 8.90 -27.26
C MET A 1 2.94 9.90 -26.20
N ALA A 2 2.21 10.99 -25.96
CA ALA A 2 2.55 11.94 -24.92
C ALA A 2 2.46 11.29 -23.52
N PHE A 3 3.31 11.71 -22.58
CA PHE A 3 3.29 11.22 -21.20
C PHE A 3 2.00 11.66 -20.51
N SER A 4 1.35 10.74 -19.81
CA SER A 4 0.13 11.00 -19.03
C SER A 4 0.15 10.20 -17.73
N LEU A 5 -0.56 10.67 -16.71
CA LEU A 5 -0.74 9.95 -15.47
C LEU A 5 -2.06 9.16 -15.49
N LYS A 6 -2.01 7.90 -15.11
CA LYS A 6 -3.18 7.01 -15.01
C LYS A 6 -3.90 7.12 -13.66
N CYS A 7 -3.19 7.59 -12.63
CA CYS A 7 -3.71 7.69 -11.28
C CYS A 7 -3.25 8.99 -10.62
N LYS A 8 -4.12 9.64 -9.84
CA LYS A 8 -3.70 10.69 -8.92
C LYS A 8 -2.74 10.13 -7.88
N PRO A 9 -1.68 10.88 -7.49
CA PRO A 9 -0.69 10.38 -6.52
C PRO A 9 -1.28 10.17 -5.12
N CYS A 10 -2.35 10.87 -4.78
CA CYS A 10 -3.12 10.69 -3.54
C CYS A 10 -4.50 11.34 -3.66
N GLU A 11 -5.38 11.03 -2.70
CA GLU A 11 -6.53 11.89 -2.41
C GLU A 11 -6.02 13.16 -1.73
N TYR A 12 -6.48 14.32 -2.16
CA TYR A 12 -6.14 15.60 -1.56
C TYR A 12 -7.36 16.50 -1.42
N THR A 13 -7.37 17.33 -0.39
CA THR A 13 -8.44 18.32 -0.16
C THR A 13 -8.11 19.67 -0.77
N ARG A 14 -6.82 20.00 -0.89
CA ARG A 14 -6.33 21.21 -1.58
C ARG A 14 -4.89 21.05 -2.05
N ILE A 15 -4.47 21.94 -2.95
CA ILE A 15 -3.06 22.21 -3.27
C ILE A 15 -2.60 23.33 -2.34
N SER A 16 -1.71 23.02 -1.39
CA SER A 16 -1.18 24.00 -0.45
C SER A 16 -0.14 24.92 -1.08
N GLN A 17 0.65 24.38 -2.02
CA GLN A 17 1.62 25.16 -2.77
C GLN A 17 1.63 24.70 -4.25
N PRO A 18 1.33 25.61 -5.19
CA PRO A 18 1.38 25.31 -6.62
C PRO A 18 2.82 25.29 -7.15
N TYR A 19 3.00 24.70 -8.33
CA TYR A 19 4.26 24.77 -9.07
C TYR A 19 4.63 26.21 -9.39
N LYS A 20 5.89 26.59 -9.15
CA LYS A 20 6.50 27.86 -9.54
C LYS A 20 7.88 27.61 -10.11
N ALA A 21 8.07 27.86 -11.40
CA ALA A 21 9.35 27.66 -12.06
C ALA A 21 10.49 28.38 -11.30
N GLY A 22 11.61 27.70 -11.11
CA GLY A 22 12.76 28.22 -10.37
C GLY A 22 12.65 28.27 -8.85
N ARG A 23 11.42 28.24 -8.28
CA ARG A 23 11.19 28.34 -6.82
C ARG A 23 10.61 27.08 -6.20
N HIS A 24 9.48 26.61 -6.70
CA HIS A 24 8.80 25.39 -6.22
C HIS A 24 8.58 24.44 -7.38
N ARG A 25 9.43 23.42 -7.48
CA ARG A 25 9.57 22.56 -8.66
C ARG A 25 8.62 21.37 -8.72
N GLY A 26 7.59 21.38 -7.88
CA GLY A 26 6.52 20.39 -7.78
C GLY A 26 5.21 21.06 -7.39
N ILE A 27 4.30 20.27 -6.86
CA ILE A 27 3.08 20.74 -6.19
C ILE A 27 2.96 20.07 -4.84
N ASP A 28 2.44 20.80 -3.85
CA ASP A 28 2.19 20.27 -2.53
C ASP A 28 0.70 19.98 -2.35
N LEU A 29 0.41 18.72 -2.08
CA LEU A 29 -0.94 18.20 -1.92
C LEU A 29 -1.20 17.85 -0.45
N VAL A 30 -2.27 18.38 0.12
CA VAL A 30 -2.67 18.10 1.50
C VAL A 30 -4.02 17.40 1.57
N ASN A 31 -4.18 16.52 2.54
CA ASN A 31 -5.44 15.87 2.86
C ASN A 31 -5.77 16.10 4.34
N HIS A 32 -6.63 17.07 4.64
CA HIS A 32 -7.01 17.43 6.00
C HIS A 32 -7.91 16.39 6.69
N LYS A 33 -8.46 15.42 5.95
CA LYS A 33 -9.29 14.34 6.51
C LYS A 33 -8.46 13.17 7.03
N LEU A 34 -7.40 12.82 6.31
CA LEU A 34 -6.61 11.62 6.58
C LEU A 34 -5.18 11.93 7.08
N TYR A 35 -4.66 13.14 6.81
CA TYR A 35 -3.29 13.54 7.17
C TYR A 35 -2.25 12.45 6.84
N GLN A 36 -1.43 12.03 7.81
CA GLN A 36 -0.40 11.00 7.66
C GLN A 36 -0.95 9.59 7.31
N LYS A 37 -2.27 9.38 7.40
CA LYS A 37 -2.93 8.13 6.97
C LYS A 37 -3.26 8.14 5.48
N THR A 38 -3.02 9.25 4.77
CA THR A 38 -3.28 9.37 3.33
C THR A 38 -2.33 8.47 2.54
N PRO A 39 -2.84 7.45 1.81
CA PRO A 39 -2.01 6.59 0.99
C PRO A 39 -1.45 7.37 -0.22
N ILE A 40 -0.15 7.23 -0.46
CA ILE A 40 0.52 7.74 -1.65
C ILE A 40 0.64 6.61 -2.66
N ARG A 41 0.27 6.90 -3.90
CA ARG A 41 0.16 5.90 -4.98
C ARG A 41 1.07 6.24 -6.15
N ALA A 42 1.58 5.20 -6.81
CA ALA A 42 2.25 5.38 -8.10
C ALA A 42 1.28 6.01 -9.11
N ALA A 43 1.63 7.16 -9.65
CA ALA A 43 0.75 7.90 -10.56
C ALA A 43 0.72 7.31 -11.98
N GLN A 44 1.74 6.50 -12.33
CA GLN A 44 1.84 5.77 -13.60
C GLN A 44 2.58 4.45 -13.37
N ASP A 45 2.44 3.50 -14.30
CA ASP A 45 3.21 2.26 -14.33
C ASP A 45 4.70 2.59 -14.43
N GLY A 46 5.57 1.85 -13.73
CA GLY A 46 7.01 2.10 -13.84
C GLY A 46 7.86 1.28 -12.88
N LYS A 47 9.17 1.56 -12.91
CA LYS A 47 10.19 0.93 -12.06
C LYS A 47 10.62 1.91 -10.96
N VAL A 48 10.60 1.50 -9.71
CA VAL A 48 11.09 2.29 -8.58
C VAL A 48 12.61 2.43 -8.69
N VAL A 49 13.10 3.68 -8.76
CA VAL A 49 14.53 4.01 -8.91
C VAL A 49 15.12 4.69 -7.67
N ALA A 50 14.25 5.16 -6.75
CA ALA A 50 14.64 5.61 -5.41
C ALA A 50 13.54 5.28 -4.41
N ALA A 51 13.91 4.86 -3.19
CA ALA A 51 12.98 4.50 -2.12
C ALA A 51 13.69 4.51 -0.76
N LYS A 52 14.17 5.69 -0.31
CA LYS A 52 14.85 5.88 0.99
C LYS A 52 14.84 7.35 1.41
N LYS A 53 15.21 7.61 2.68
CA LYS A 53 15.41 8.96 3.20
C LYS A 53 16.59 9.63 2.45
N GLY A 54 16.38 10.88 2.00
CA GLY A 54 17.40 11.69 1.35
C GLY A 54 17.98 11.09 0.07
N ALA A 55 17.24 10.27 -0.68
CA ALA A 55 17.75 9.49 -1.81
C ALA A 55 18.39 10.34 -2.93
N TRP A 56 17.80 11.49 -3.22
CA TRP A 56 18.26 12.41 -4.25
C TRP A 56 18.70 13.76 -3.68
N ASP A 57 18.12 14.14 -2.55
CA ASP A 57 18.40 15.35 -1.79
C ASP A 57 17.82 15.17 -0.39
N TRP A 58 18.53 15.58 0.64
CA TRP A 58 18.09 15.48 2.04
C TRP A 58 16.78 16.21 2.31
N SER A 59 16.53 17.30 1.57
CA SER A 59 15.31 18.10 1.71
C SER A 59 14.03 17.33 1.42
N TYR A 60 14.05 16.34 0.54
CA TYR A 60 12.90 15.47 0.24
C TYR A 60 12.47 14.57 1.40
N GLY A 61 13.30 14.40 2.43
CA GLY A 61 13.03 13.45 3.52
C GLY A 61 12.88 12.02 3.00
N ASN A 62 11.89 11.28 3.49
CA ASN A 62 11.57 9.98 2.93
C ASN A 62 10.92 10.15 1.56
N MET A 63 11.55 9.59 0.52
CA MET A 63 11.07 9.77 -0.84
C MET A 63 11.02 8.47 -1.64
N VAL A 64 10.16 8.46 -2.64
CA VAL A 64 10.11 7.46 -3.70
C VAL A 64 10.20 8.17 -5.03
N ALA A 65 10.99 7.61 -5.97
CA ALA A 65 11.00 8.03 -7.36
C ALA A 65 10.73 6.84 -8.26
N ILE A 66 9.91 7.06 -9.29
CA ILE A 66 9.50 6.04 -10.25
C ILE A 66 9.88 6.50 -11.66
N TYR A 67 10.59 5.65 -12.39
CA TYR A 67 10.89 5.79 -13.81
C TYR A 67 9.80 5.13 -14.65
N HIS A 68 9.28 5.85 -15.64
CA HIS A 68 8.14 5.44 -16.47
C HIS A 68 8.51 5.15 -17.93
N GLY A 69 9.81 5.09 -18.23
CA GLY A 69 10.31 5.00 -19.61
C GLY A 69 10.49 6.38 -20.26
N ASN A 70 11.22 6.41 -21.37
CA ASN A 70 11.45 7.60 -22.21
C ASN A 70 11.92 8.85 -21.41
N GLY A 71 12.75 8.64 -20.38
CA GLY A 71 13.26 9.70 -19.53
C GLY A 71 12.22 10.36 -18.61
N ASN A 72 11.02 9.80 -18.46
CA ASN A 72 9.97 10.35 -17.60
C ASN A 72 10.03 9.79 -16.18
N TYR A 73 9.83 10.65 -15.19
CA TYR A 73 9.84 10.26 -13.77
C TYR A 73 8.72 10.96 -13.01
N THR A 74 8.32 10.35 -11.89
CA THR A 74 7.55 11.02 -10.83
C THR A 74 8.24 10.84 -9.50
N ASN A 75 8.25 11.92 -8.70
CA ASN A 75 8.81 11.95 -7.36
C ASN A 75 7.72 12.18 -6.34
N TYR A 76 7.88 11.52 -5.20
CA TYR A 76 6.97 11.54 -4.07
C TYR A 76 7.79 11.76 -2.80
N ALA A 77 7.73 12.96 -2.22
CA ALA A 77 8.57 13.35 -1.09
C ALA A 77 7.78 13.59 0.20
N HIS A 78 8.51 13.82 1.29
CA HIS A 78 8.04 14.06 2.65
C HIS A 78 7.21 12.92 3.26
N LEU A 79 7.42 11.67 2.80
CA LEU A 79 6.63 10.53 3.23
C LEU A 79 6.86 10.21 4.71
N SER A 80 5.80 9.82 5.43
CA SER A 80 5.92 9.26 6.78
C SER A 80 6.42 7.82 6.75
N LYS A 81 6.05 7.08 5.70
CA LYS A 81 6.43 5.67 5.51
C LYS A 81 6.60 5.35 4.03
N ILE A 82 7.67 4.63 3.70
CA ILE A 82 7.91 4.04 2.38
C ILE A 82 7.40 2.59 2.38
N CYS A 83 6.60 2.21 1.38
CA CYS A 83 5.98 0.88 1.24
C CYS A 83 6.46 0.12 -0.01
N THR A 84 7.57 0.56 -0.60
CA THR A 84 8.16 -0.04 -1.80
C THR A 84 9.68 -0.12 -1.65
N ARG A 85 10.38 -0.64 -2.67
CA ARG A 85 11.85 -0.70 -2.71
C ARG A 85 12.37 -0.45 -4.12
N VAL A 86 13.61 -0.03 -4.23
CA VAL A 86 14.32 0.13 -5.51
C VAL A 86 14.29 -1.18 -6.31
N GLY A 87 14.15 -1.08 -7.61
CA GLY A 87 14.07 -2.21 -8.55
C GLY A 87 12.67 -2.79 -8.72
N LYS A 88 11.71 -2.51 -7.82
CA LYS A 88 10.34 -3.02 -7.93
C LYS A 88 9.59 -2.34 -9.08
N THR A 89 8.96 -3.15 -9.94
CA THR A 89 7.96 -2.65 -10.90
C THR A 89 6.62 -2.46 -10.19
N VAL A 90 5.99 -1.31 -10.40
CA VAL A 90 4.70 -0.95 -9.83
C VAL A 90 3.72 -0.54 -10.92
N LYS A 91 2.45 -0.83 -10.71
CA LYS A 91 1.35 -0.35 -11.54
C LYS A 91 0.79 0.96 -10.98
N ALA A 92 0.24 1.80 -11.85
CA ALA A 92 -0.50 2.98 -11.42
C ALA A 92 -1.54 2.62 -10.36
N GLY A 93 -1.67 3.43 -9.29
CA GLY A 93 -2.55 3.16 -8.15
C GLY A 93 -1.96 2.26 -7.05
N THR A 94 -0.81 1.58 -7.28
CA THR A 94 -0.12 0.82 -6.22
C THR A 94 0.29 1.75 -5.08
N ILE A 95 -0.03 1.39 -3.82
CA ILE A 95 0.43 2.14 -2.64
C ILE A 95 1.95 1.99 -2.52
N ILE A 96 2.67 3.11 -2.52
CA ILE A 96 4.12 3.20 -2.44
C ILE A 96 4.60 3.84 -1.13
N GLY A 97 3.70 4.45 -0.37
CA GLY A 97 3.99 5.10 0.91
C GLY A 97 2.77 5.76 1.51
N TYR A 98 3.00 6.56 2.53
CA TYR A 98 1.98 7.38 3.19
C TYR A 98 2.48 8.82 3.30
N MET A 99 1.55 9.78 3.19
CA MET A 99 1.83 11.21 3.36
C MET A 99 2.50 11.48 4.70
N GLY A 100 3.42 12.45 4.75
CA GLY A 100 4.15 12.74 5.98
C GLY A 100 4.63 14.18 6.08
N ASN A 101 5.63 14.37 6.95
CA ASN A 101 6.25 15.65 7.25
C ASN A 101 7.74 15.42 7.53
N THR A 102 8.45 14.74 6.61
CA THR A 102 9.88 14.42 6.77
C THR A 102 10.74 15.27 5.83
N GLY A 103 12.02 15.50 6.20
CA GLY A 103 12.92 16.37 5.44
C GLY A 103 12.62 17.85 5.67
N ASN A 104 12.83 18.69 4.67
CA ASN A 104 12.52 20.13 4.75
C ASN A 104 11.04 20.38 4.48
N SER A 105 10.22 20.26 5.50
CA SER A 105 8.76 20.33 5.42
C SER A 105 8.19 20.95 6.69
N THR A 106 7.27 21.90 6.53
CA THR A 106 6.62 22.64 7.62
C THR A 106 5.29 22.04 8.06
N GLY A 107 4.79 21.02 7.37
CA GLY A 107 3.51 20.38 7.69
C GLY A 107 3.23 19.13 6.87
N THR A 108 2.23 18.36 7.27
CA THR A 108 1.89 17.11 6.58
C THR A 108 1.35 17.36 5.17
N HIS A 109 2.12 16.99 4.16
CA HIS A 109 1.76 17.09 2.75
C HIS A 109 2.51 16.04 1.91
N LEU A 110 2.13 15.90 0.65
CA LEU A 110 2.90 15.24 -0.39
C LEU A 110 3.48 16.32 -1.31
N HIS A 111 4.80 16.40 -1.39
CA HIS A 111 5.46 17.10 -2.50
C HIS A 111 5.55 16.14 -3.68
N PHE A 112 4.94 16.53 -4.81
CA PHE A 112 4.83 15.70 -6.02
C PHE A 112 5.44 16.40 -7.22
N GLU A 113 6.37 15.73 -7.91
CA GLU A 113 7.01 16.23 -9.12
C GLU A 113 6.75 15.33 -10.33
N VAL A 114 6.73 15.93 -11.50
CA VAL A 114 6.76 15.27 -12.82
C VAL A 114 7.99 15.74 -13.58
N HIS A 115 8.79 14.82 -14.10
CA HIS A 115 9.94 15.09 -14.95
C HIS A 115 9.71 14.47 -16.31
N LEU A 116 9.99 15.20 -17.39
CA LEU A 116 9.78 14.74 -18.77
C LEU A 116 11.06 14.68 -19.59
N GLY A 117 11.22 13.58 -20.32
CA GLY A 117 12.31 13.36 -21.26
C GLY A 117 13.68 13.13 -20.62
N ARG A 118 13.89 13.63 -19.42
CA ARG A 118 15.12 13.40 -18.62
C ARG A 118 14.87 13.71 -17.14
N LYS A 119 15.68 13.10 -16.27
CA LYS A 119 15.72 13.43 -14.84
C LYS A 119 16.03 14.93 -14.65
N TRP A 120 15.36 15.55 -13.70
CA TRP A 120 15.46 16.97 -13.34
C TRP A 120 14.83 17.97 -14.33
N ASN A 121 14.30 17.56 -15.45
CA ASN A 121 13.46 18.39 -16.29
C ASN A 121 12.02 18.43 -15.73
N ARG A 122 11.85 19.18 -14.66
CA ARG A 122 10.60 19.30 -13.92
C ARG A 122 9.61 20.21 -14.63
N VAL A 123 8.38 19.73 -14.75
CA VAL A 123 7.27 20.49 -15.35
C VAL A 123 6.15 20.66 -14.31
N ASN A 124 5.22 21.58 -14.57
CA ASN A 124 4.05 21.74 -13.71
C ASN A 124 3.23 20.43 -13.66
N PRO A 125 3.10 19.77 -12.49
CA PRO A 125 2.37 18.52 -12.38
C PRO A 125 0.85 18.67 -12.50
N TYR A 126 0.30 19.87 -12.30
CA TYR A 126 -1.15 20.07 -12.20
C TYR A 126 -1.93 19.61 -13.44
N PRO A 127 -1.53 19.91 -14.69
CA PRO A 127 -2.23 19.42 -15.88
C PRO A 127 -2.33 17.90 -15.95
N TYR A 128 -1.32 17.18 -15.43
CA TYR A 128 -1.26 15.72 -15.44
C TYR A 128 -2.18 15.10 -14.38
N ILE A 129 -2.24 15.69 -13.18
CA ILE A 129 -3.09 15.16 -12.11
C ILE A 129 -4.57 15.56 -12.25
N LYS A 130 -4.86 16.71 -12.88
CA LYS A 130 -6.23 17.21 -13.08
C LYS A 130 -7.10 16.17 -13.76
N ASN A 131 -6.60 15.53 -14.80
CA ASN A 131 -7.31 14.56 -15.63
C ASN A 131 -7.13 13.10 -15.17
N ALA A 132 -6.22 12.83 -14.22
CA ALA A 132 -6.02 11.49 -13.69
C ALA A 132 -7.16 11.11 -12.74
N LYS A 133 -7.61 9.86 -12.80
CA LYS A 133 -8.62 9.32 -11.87
C LYS A 133 -7.94 8.77 -10.62
N MET A 134 -8.64 8.75 -9.48
CA MET A 134 -8.20 7.93 -8.35
C MET A 134 -8.47 6.48 -8.71
N THR A 135 -7.42 5.75 -9.05
CA THR A 135 -7.52 4.31 -9.24
C THR A 135 -7.08 3.61 -7.95
N ASN A 136 -8.01 2.97 -7.29
CA ASN A 136 -7.69 2.00 -6.25
C ASN A 136 -7.23 0.70 -6.94
N THR A 137 -6.04 0.71 -7.57
CA THR A 137 -5.39 -0.54 -7.91
C THR A 137 -4.83 -1.15 -6.62
N SER A 138 -5.69 -1.67 -5.76
CA SER A 138 -5.36 -2.92 -5.11
C SER A 138 -5.25 -3.95 -6.25
N THR A 139 -4.08 -4.05 -6.88
CA THR A 139 -3.74 -5.14 -7.79
C THR A 139 -3.37 -6.38 -6.98
N SER A 140 -4.27 -6.79 -6.17
CA SER A 140 -4.73 -8.14 -6.00
C SER A 140 -6.25 -8.01 -6.00
N LYS A 141 -6.95 -8.62 -6.95
CA LYS A 141 -8.33 -9.03 -6.70
C LYS A 141 -8.25 -9.67 -5.33
N LYS A 142 -8.73 -8.98 -4.26
CA LYS A 142 -8.74 -9.59 -2.92
C LYS A 142 -9.41 -10.92 -3.14
N PRO A 143 -8.76 -12.05 -2.87
CA PRO A 143 -9.35 -13.33 -3.19
C PRO A 143 -10.73 -13.36 -2.57
N LYS A 144 -11.75 -13.62 -3.39
CA LYS A 144 -13.13 -13.77 -2.92
C LYS A 144 -13.17 -15.15 -2.27
N PHE A 145 -13.14 -15.19 -0.95
CA PHE A 145 -13.23 -16.44 -0.22
C PHE A 145 -14.66 -16.97 -0.33
N VAL A 146 -14.78 -18.18 -0.83
CA VAL A 146 -16.06 -18.85 -1.07
C VAL A 146 -16.28 -19.84 0.07
N VAL A 147 -17.45 -19.78 0.70
CA VAL A 147 -17.86 -20.76 1.72
C VAL A 147 -17.84 -22.16 1.11
N GLY A 148 -17.30 -23.12 1.84
CA GLY A 148 -17.10 -24.49 1.39
C GLY A 148 -15.77 -24.76 0.68
N LYS A 149 -15.11 -23.76 0.09
CA LYS A 149 -13.80 -23.93 -0.54
C LYS A 149 -12.67 -24.08 0.49
N THR A 150 -11.66 -24.85 0.12
CA THR A 150 -10.45 -25.08 0.89
C THR A 150 -9.32 -24.22 0.34
N TYR A 151 -8.54 -23.63 1.26
CA TYR A 151 -7.43 -22.71 0.99
C TYR A 151 -6.20 -23.15 1.77
N THR A 152 -5.00 -22.85 1.26
CA THR A 152 -3.72 -23.22 1.89
C THR A 152 -3.10 -22.00 2.57
N LEU A 153 -2.65 -22.16 3.82
CA LEU A 153 -1.96 -21.11 4.57
C LEU A 153 -0.59 -20.83 3.94
N GLN A 154 -0.28 -19.56 3.73
CA GLN A 154 1.02 -19.11 3.20
C GLN A 154 2.02 -18.79 4.32
N GLU A 155 1.54 -18.65 5.56
CA GLU A 155 2.33 -18.37 6.76
C GLU A 155 1.71 -19.08 7.96
N ASN A 156 2.43 -19.11 9.09
CA ASN A 156 1.86 -19.57 10.36
C ASN A 156 0.81 -18.55 10.85
N MET A 157 -0.35 -19.02 11.25
CA MET A 157 -1.51 -18.17 11.53
C MET A 157 -2.06 -18.33 12.94
N ASN A 158 -2.40 -17.20 13.55
CA ASN A 158 -3.23 -17.17 14.77
C ASN A 158 -4.68 -17.56 14.46
N VAL A 159 -5.26 -18.44 15.28
CA VAL A 159 -6.69 -18.74 15.28
C VAL A 159 -7.36 -18.00 16.42
N ARG A 160 -8.38 -17.17 16.12
CA ARG A 160 -9.05 -16.32 17.09
C ARG A 160 -10.53 -16.69 17.25
N ILE A 161 -11.11 -16.35 18.39
CA ILE A 161 -12.54 -16.58 18.65
C ILE A 161 -13.44 -15.67 17.80
N SER A 162 -12.92 -14.55 17.30
CA SER A 162 -13.63 -13.56 16.48
C SER A 162 -12.69 -12.96 15.41
N TYR A 163 -13.27 -12.31 14.42
CA TYR A 163 -12.55 -11.62 13.32
C TYR A 163 -11.86 -10.30 13.75
N LYS A 164 -11.88 -9.94 15.03
CA LYS A 164 -11.16 -8.77 15.56
C LYS A 164 -9.72 -9.13 15.89
N THR A 165 -8.75 -8.28 15.52
CA THR A 165 -7.33 -8.51 15.84
C THR A 165 -7.06 -8.54 17.34
N SER A 166 -7.89 -7.82 18.13
CA SER A 166 -7.86 -7.83 19.60
C SER A 166 -8.59 -9.01 20.24
N ALA A 167 -9.29 -9.85 19.44
CA ALA A 167 -10.00 -10.98 19.99
C ALA A 167 -9.02 -12.03 20.56
N PRO A 168 -9.36 -12.70 21.66
CA PRO A 168 -8.55 -13.75 22.23
C PRO A 168 -8.24 -14.87 21.21
N LEU A 169 -7.11 -15.55 21.41
CA LEU A 169 -6.76 -16.72 20.64
C LEU A 169 -7.62 -17.91 21.07
N VAL A 170 -7.95 -18.77 20.11
CA VAL A 170 -8.56 -20.07 20.42
C VAL A 170 -7.42 -21.02 20.83
N GLY A 171 -7.45 -21.53 22.04
CA GLY A 171 -6.45 -22.51 22.50
C GLY A 171 -6.47 -23.75 21.62
N VAL A 172 -5.29 -24.32 21.33
CA VAL A 172 -5.12 -25.47 20.42
C VAL A 172 -6.01 -26.64 20.78
N LYS A 173 -6.24 -26.91 22.07
CA LYS A 173 -7.13 -27.98 22.56
C LYS A 173 -8.59 -27.82 22.08
N LYS A 174 -9.01 -26.60 21.73
CA LYS A 174 -10.35 -26.29 21.19
C LYS A 174 -10.43 -26.36 19.66
N TRP A 175 -9.31 -26.60 18.98
CA TRP A 175 -9.30 -26.79 17.53
C TRP A 175 -9.84 -28.17 17.15
N THR A 176 -10.21 -28.34 15.88
CA THR A 176 -10.52 -29.70 15.38
C THR A 176 -9.30 -30.62 15.53
N LYS A 177 -9.53 -31.90 15.70
CA LYS A 177 -8.44 -32.94 15.82
C LYS A 177 -7.44 -32.85 14.66
N ASP A 178 -7.92 -32.59 13.44
CA ASP A 178 -7.06 -32.39 12.27
C ASP A 178 -6.22 -31.11 12.36
N ALA A 179 -6.81 -29.99 12.72
CA ALA A 179 -6.08 -28.74 12.91
C ALA A 179 -5.02 -28.81 14.03
N GLN A 180 -5.27 -29.60 15.09
CA GLN A 180 -4.31 -29.82 16.19
C GLN A 180 -3.02 -30.49 15.71
N LYS A 181 -3.09 -31.41 14.73
CA LYS A 181 -1.91 -32.07 14.11
C LYS A 181 -1.01 -31.04 13.40
N HIS A 182 -1.58 -29.92 12.96
CA HIS A 182 -0.90 -28.84 12.26
C HIS A 182 -0.56 -27.64 13.17
N ALA A 183 -0.64 -27.79 14.49
CA ALA A 183 -0.22 -26.74 15.42
C ALA A 183 1.32 -26.64 15.51
N THR A 184 1.82 -25.39 15.61
CA THR A 184 3.21 -25.15 16.03
C THR A 184 3.33 -25.33 17.54
N LYS A 185 4.57 -25.45 18.06
CA LYS A 185 4.83 -25.43 19.51
C LYS A 185 4.31 -24.15 20.20
N SER A 186 4.27 -23.03 19.46
CA SER A 186 3.75 -21.72 19.94
C SER A 186 2.24 -21.55 19.77
N GLY A 187 1.50 -22.58 19.38
CA GLY A 187 0.04 -22.53 19.25
C GLY A 187 -0.48 -21.81 17.99
N LEU A 188 0.31 -21.73 16.93
CA LEU A 188 -0.10 -21.23 15.61
C LEU A 188 -0.48 -22.37 14.69
N LEU A 189 -1.38 -22.13 13.74
CA LEU A 189 -1.64 -23.07 12.64
C LEU A 189 -0.52 -22.95 11.61
N LYS A 190 0.14 -24.05 11.26
CA LYS A 190 1.35 -24.07 10.41
C LYS A 190 1.06 -23.59 8.99
N LYS A 191 2.04 -22.95 8.37
CA LYS A 191 2.11 -22.72 6.92
C LYS A 191 1.89 -24.05 6.18
N GLY A 192 1.20 -24.03 5.05
CA GLY A 192 0.86 -25.22 4.27
C GLY A 192 -0.41 -25.94 4.73
N THR A 193 -0.95 -25.62 5.92
CA THR A 193 -2.21 -26.22 6.38
C THR A 193 -3.35 -25.83 5.46
N LYS A 194 -4.15 -26.81 5.06
CA LYS A 194 -5.39 -26.59 4.31
C LYS A 194 -6.54 -26.27 5.27
N VAL A 195 -7.30 -25.20 4.99
CA VAL A 195 -8.42 -24.74 5.81
C VAL A 195 -9.66 -24.50 4.96
N THR A 196 -10.79 -25.02 5.39
CA THR A 196 -12.08 -24.78 4.69
C THR A 196 -12.72 -23.52 5.21
N CYS A 197 -13.09 -22.63 4.30
CA CYS A 197 -13.82 -21.40 4.61
C CYS A 197 -15.27 -21.75 4.98
N LYS A 198 -15.69 -21.42 6.20
CA LYS A 198 -17.07 -21.56 6.68
C LYS A 198 -17.83 -20.23 6.64
N ASP A 199 -17.12 -19.12 6.62
CA ASP A 199 -17.65 -17.76 6.54
C ASP A 199 -16.53 -16.78 6.20
N SER A 200 -16.86 -15.60 5.69
CA SER A 200 -15.88 -14.54 5.42
C SER A 200 -16.43 -13.16 5.71
N ILE A 201 -15.63 -12.31 6.32
CA ILE A 201 -16.00 -10.94 6.66
C ILE A 201 -14.86 -9.96 6.38
N LYS A 202 -15.22 -8.75 5.96
CA LYS A 202 -14.28 -7.61 5.90
C LYS A 202 -14.40 -6.79 7.18
N TYR A 203 -13.27 -6.59 7.86
CA TYR A 203 -13.22 -5.78 9.07
C TYR A 203 -11.95 -4.93 9.10
N LYS A 204 -12.09 -3.60 9.27
CA LYS A 204 -10.99 -2.62 9.32
C LYS A 204 -9.93 -2.85 8.21
N GLY A 205 -10.38 -2.99 6.96
CA GLY A 205 -9.50 -3.18 5.80
C GLY A 205 -8.93 -4.59 5.61
N SER A 206 -9.05 -5.48 6.59
CA SER A 206 -8.66 -6.89 6.52
C SER A 206 -9.82 -7.77 6.08
N THR A 207 -9.52 -8.90 5.42
CA THR A 207 -10.50 -9.97 5.17
C THR A 207 -10.18 -11.14 6.07
N TRP A 208 -11.17 -11.60 6.81
CA TRP A 208 -11.10 -12.74 7.72
C TRP A 208 -11.95 -13.87 7.19
N ILE A 209 -11.51 -15.11 7.39
CA ILE A 209 -12.33 -16.28 7.16
C ILE A 209 -12.54 -17.03 8.47
N LYS A 210 -13.74 -17.58 8.62
CA LYS A 210 -14.07 -18.54 9.66
C LYS A 210 -13.68 -19.94 9.17
N THR A 211 -12.95 -20.64 9.98
CA THR A 211 -12.62 -22.07 9.80
C THR A 211 -13.32 -22.87 10.89
N PRO A 212 -13.37 -24.21 10.82
CA PRO A 212 -13.90 -25.02 11.91
C PRO A 212 -13.24 -24.79 13.27
N SER A 213 -11.97 -24.34 13.28
CA SER A 213 -11.20 -24.07 14.49
C SER A 213 -11.29 -22.64 15.00
N GLY A 214 -11.84 -21.72 14.21
CA GLY A 214 -11.98 -20.29 14.55
C GLY A 214 -11.69 -19.35 13.38
N TRP A 215 -11.47 -18.07 13.67
CA TRP A 215 -11.22 -17.04 12.67
C TRP A 215 -9.72 -16.87 12.39
N ILE A 216 -9.35 -16.76 11.14
CA ILE A 216 -8.00 -16.46 10.69
C ILE A 216 -8.02 -15.26 9.72
N CYS A 217 -6.98 -14.43 9.76
CA CYS A 217 -6.84 -13.32 8.84
C CYS A 217 -6.38 -13.82 7.47
N ALA A 218 -7.24 -13.76 6.49
CA ALA A 218 -6.95 -14.23 5.14
C ALA A 218 -6.21 -13.20 4.30
N VAL A 219 -6.57 -11.91 4.45
CA VAL A 219 -5.91 -10.78 3.80
C VAL A 219 -5.79 -9.64 4.82
N GLY A 220 -4.58 -9.18 5.05
CA GLY A 220 -4.31 -8.06 5.94
C GLY A 220 -4.79 -6.71 5.38
N SER A 221 -4.88 -5.69 6.23
CA SER A 221 -5.30 -4.32 5.86
C SER A 221 -4.43 -3.69 4.78
N THR A 222 -3.16 -4.09 4.69
CA THR A 222 -2.21 -3.67 3.64
C THR A 222 -2.37 -4.42 2.32
N GLY A 223 -3.32 -5.37 2.24
CA GLY A 223 -3.53 -6.21 1.06
C GLY A 223 -2.64 -7.47 1.02
N LYS A 224 -1.79 -7.72 2.04
CA LYS A 224 -1.00 -8.96 2.12
C LYS A 224 -1.94 -10.16 2.21
N VAL A 225 -1.77 -11.14 1.30
CA VAL A 225 -2.55 -12.39 1.25
C VAL A 225 -1.82 -13.44 2.07
N PHE A 226 -2.51 -14.00 3.06
CA PHE A 226 -1.97 -15.03 3.97
C PHE A 226 -2.48 -16.45 3.62
N ILE A 227 -3.53 -16.54 2.79
CA ILE A 227 -4.08 -17.80 2.34
C ILE A 227 -4.43 -17.75 0.85
N LYS A 228 -4.27 -18.87 0.14
CA LYS A 228 -4.57 -19.02 -1.29
C LYS A 228 -5.41 -20.27 -1.53
#